data_7e6c74d46740637fa5c656c8f30ddea0
#
_entry.id   7e6c74d46740637fa5c656c8f30ddea0
#
_cell.length_a   1.000
_cell.length_b   1.000
_cell.length_c   1.000
_cell.angle_alpha   90.00
_cell.angle_beta   90.00
_cell.angle_gamma   90.00
#
_symmetry.space_group_name_H-M   'P 1'
#
loop_
_entity.id
_entity.type
_entity.pdbx_description
1 polymer ?
#
loop_
_entity_poly.entity_id
_entity_poly.type
_entity_poly.pdbx_seq_one_letter_code
_entity_poly.pdbx_strand_id
1 'polypeptide(L)'
;FLDGLRQVQQAEVEVLEVGKLHLLPCRGCFACWSKTPGKCVLQDDMAGVIEKLLAADVLIWSFPLYYFGIPGQLKLLIDRQLPMSLPFMTDNVSGGHPSRYDRSGQRQVVISTCGFYTAEGNYDAVDAQFSRLCGADGYTAIYCGQGELFRIPELRQRTDAYLEHVKRAGAEFARGAVTEETACALRQPLFPRAVFEQMADASWGVRREDTAKPGTLQTAKLSPALAFTRQMAALYNPASWNGQDHVLEFFYTDAGETY
;
A
#
# COMPACT_ATOMS: atom_id res chain seq x y z
N PHE A 1 4.14 7.27 -13.91
CA PHE A 1 3.16 8.31 -13.62
C PHE A 1 3.85 9.67 -13.49
N LEU A 2 4.82 9.83 -12.60
CA LEU A 2 5.54 11.09 -12.38
C LEU A 2 6.21 11.63 -13.65
N ASP A 3 6.79 10.76 -14.46
CA ASP A 3 7.40 11.16 -15.74
C ASP A 3 6.37 11.77 -16.70
N GLY A 4 5.17 11.16 -16.76
CA GLY A 4 4.08 11.71 -17.56
C GLY A 4 3.55 13.04 -17.03
N LEU A 5 3.39 13.15 -15.72
CA LEU A 5 2.97 14.40 -15.06
C LEU A 5 3.97 15.54 -15.37
N ARG A 6 5.27 15.25 -15.23
CA ARG A 6 6.35 16.21 -15.51
C ARG A 6 6.48 16.63 -16.97
N GLN A 7 5.96 15.85 -17.92
CA GLN A 7 5.90 16.25 -19.33
C GLN A 7 4.91 17.38 -19.59
N VAL A 8 3.93 17.56 -18.71
CA VAL A 8 2.84 18.55 -18.89
C VAL A 8 3.02 19.76 -18.00
N GLN A 9 3.49 19.56 -16.77
CA GLN A 9 3.70 20.64 -15.81
C GLN A 9 4.99 20.42 -15.03
N GLN A 10 5.64 21.52 -14.67
CA GLN A 10 6.77 21.47 -13.75
C GLN A 10 6.25 21.05 -12.37
N ALA A 11 6.86 20.02 -11.79
CA ALA A 11 6.50 19.50 -10.47
C ALA A 11 7.76 19.17 -9.68
N GLU A 12 7.84 19.72 -8.49
CA GLU A 12 8.76 19.25 -7.46
C GLU A 12 8.18 17.98 -6.83
N VAL A 13 9.00 16.97 -6.65
CA VAL A 13 8.56 15.68 -6.08
C VAL A 13 9.39 15.37 -4.87
N GLU A 14 8.73 15.23 -3.74
CA GLU A 14 9.31 14.69 -2.53
C GLU A 14 8.78 13.26 -2.30
N VAL A 15 9.67 12.32 -2.04
CA VAL A 15 9.33 10.93 -1.75
C VAL A 15 9.49 10.65 -0.26
N LEU A 16 8.41 10.26 0.39
CA LEU A 16 8.41 9.79 1.76
C LEU A 16 8.39 8.25 1.79
N GLU A 17 9.54 7.65 2.08
CA GLU A 17 9.63 6.20 2.27
C GLU A 17 9.10 5.84 3.66
N VAL A 18 7.83 5.47 3.74
CA VAL A 18 7.12 5.25 5.01
C VAL A 18 7.80 4.20 5.89
N GLY A 19 8.41 3.18 5.29
CA GLY A 19 9.17 2.16 6.02
C GLY A 19 10.47 2.67 6.69
N LYS A 20 10.96 3.86 6.33
CA LYS A 20 12.13 4.50 6.95
C LYS A 20 11.76 5.52 8.02
N LEU A 21 10.46 5.84 8.15
CA LEU A 21 9.98 6.79 9.14
C LEU A 21 9.81 6.11 10.51
N HIS A 22 10.22 6.80 11.56
CA HIS A 22 9.92 6.41 12.93
C HIS A 22 8.52 6.92 13.29
N LEU A 23 7.50 6.08 13.17
CA LEU A 23 6.11 6.40 13.46
C LEU A 23 5.58 5.48 14.57
N LEU A 24 5.15 6.07 15.66
CA LEU A 24 4.46 5.35 16.74
C LEU A 24 2.96 5.20 16.41
N PRO A 25 2.31 4.10 16.81
CA PRO A 25 0.88 3.91 16.59
C PRO A 25 0.05 4.97 17.32
N CYS A 26 -1.09 5.36 16.72
CA CYS A 26 -2.05 6.24 17.38
C CYS A 26 -2.60 5.58 18.65
N ARG A 27 -2.58 6.30 19.77
CA ARG A 27 -3.08 5.79 21.06
C ARG A 27 -4.56 6.11 21.31
N GLY A 28 -5.24 6.78 20.37
CA GLY A 28 -6.64 7.19 20.54
C GLY A 28 -6.86 8.15 21.72
N CYS A 29 -5.85 8.90 22.14
CA CYS A 29 -5.92 9.75 23.35
C CYS A 29 -6.65 11.09 23.12
N PHE A 30 -6.93 11.45 21.86
CA PHE A 30 -7.59 12.69 21.43
C PHE A 30 -6.97 13.99 21.98
N ALA A 31 -5.73 13.95 22.45
CA ALA A 31 -5.03 15.15 22.90
C ALA A 31 -4.88 16.19 21.76
N CYS A 32 -4.71 15.72 20.52
CA CYS A 32 -4.65 16.55 19.33
C CYS A 32 -5.95 17.28 18.99
N TRP A 33 -7.05 17.00 19.69
CA TRP A 33 -8.31 17.73 19.60
C TRP A 33 -8.57 18.61 20.82
N SER A 34 -8.02 18.27 21.99
CA SER A 34 -8.34 18.90 23.27
C SER A 34 -7.16 19.68 23.87
N LYS A 35 -6.04 19.00 24.16
CA LYS A 35 -4.90 19.58 24.88
C LYS A 35 -3.91 20.32 23.97
N THR A 36 -3.68 19.77 22.78
CA THR A 36 -2.74 20.29 21.77
C THR A 36 -3.41 20.35 20.39
N PRO A 37 -4.44 21.21 20.20
CA PRO A 37 -5.22 21.23 18.97
C PRO A 37 -4.35 21.31 17.72
N GLY A 38 -4.53 20.34 16.81
CA GLY A 38 -3.76 20.24 15.57
C GLY A 38 -2.37 19.62 15.70
N LYS A 39 -1.94 19.23 16.90
CA LYS A 39 -0.61 18.63 17.14
C LYS A 39 -0.73 17.33 17.90
N CYS A 40 -0.01 16.29 17.45
CA CYS A 40 0.09 15.05 18.21
C CYS A 40 1.04 15.22 19.40
N VAL A 41 0.74 14.55 20.51
CA VAL A 41 1.62 14.54 21.72
C VAL A 41 2.77 13.56 21.60
N LEU A 42 2.72 12.62 20.65
CA LEU A 42 3.80 11.69 20.40
C LEU A 42 4.95 12.41 19.69
N GLN A 43 6.17 12.14 20.15
CA GLN A 43 7.39 12.73 19.61
C GLN A 43 8.03 11.73 18.64
N ASP A 44 7.73 11.89 17.37
CA ASP A 44 8.23 11.07 16.26
C ASP A 44 8.17 11.87 14.96
N ASP A 45 8.41 11.24 13.81
CA ASP A 45 8.50 11.92 12.51
C ASP A 45 7.16 12.47 12.01
N MET A 46 6.02 12.12 12.67
CA MET A 46 4.69 12.45 12.18
C MET A 46 4.43 13.96 12.08
N ALA A 47 5.04 14.77 12.91
CA ALA A 47 4.87 16.23 12.85
C ALA A 47 5.38 16.77 11.49
N GLY A 48 6.59 16.40 11.10
CA GLY A 48 7.16 16.78 9.79
C GLY A 48 6.42 16.15 8.61
N VAL A 49 5.89 14.93 8.78
CA VAL A 49 5.04 14.28 7.75
C VAL A 49 3.76 15.08 7.54
N ILE A 50 3.09 15.53 8.60
CA ILE A 50 1.86 16.35 8.47
C ILE A 50 2.15 17.65 7.74
N GLU A 51 3.25 18.33 8.03
CA GLU A 51 3.64 19.56 7.33
C GLU A 51 3.78 19.33 5.82
N LYS A 52 4.44 18.23 5.42
CA LYS A 52 4.61 17.85 4.02
C LYS A 52 3.29 17.47 3.35
N LEU A 53 2.43 16.71 4.05
CA LEU A 53 1.10 16.36 3.55
C LEU A 53 0.22 17.60 3.32
N LEU A 54 0.35 18.62 4.15
CA LEU A 54 -0.41 19.86 4.02
C LEU A 54 0.15 20.79 2.93
N ALA A 55 1.46 20.75 2.68
CA ALA A 55 2.11 21.58 1.68
C ALA A 55 1.96 21.07 0.24
N ALA A 56 1.62 19.78 0.07
CA ALA A 56 1.55 19.15 -1.24
C ALA A 56 0.25 19.50 -1.98
N ASP A 57 0.35 19.84 -3.26
CA ASP A 57 -0.81 20.00 -4.16
C ASP A 57 -1.36 18.62 -4.60
N VAL A 58 -0.49 17.62 -4.69
CA VAL A 58 -0.85 16.25 -5.08
C VAL A 58 -0.24 15.26 -4.10
N LEU A 59 -1.05 14.39 -3.54
CA LEU A 59 -0.59 13.25 -2.76
C LEU A 59 -0.69 11.97 -3.58
N ILE A 60 0.43 11.27 -3.73
CA ILE A 60 0.48 9.97 -4.41
C ILE A 60 0.77 8.90 -3.38
N TRP A 61 -0.21 8.04 -3.13
CA TRP A 61 -0.11 6.89 -2.25
C TRP A 61 0.31 5.67 -3.07
N SER A 62 1.58 5.27 -2.96
CA SER A 62 2.13 4.14 -3.72
C SER A 62 2.51 3.00 -2.77
N PHE A 63 1.88 1.83 -2.94
CA PHE A 63 2.07 0.70 -2.04
C PHE A 63 1.70 -0.64 -2.70
N PRO A 64 2.27 -1.77 -2.28
CA PRO A 64 1.77 -3.08 -2.64
C PRO A 64 0.50 -3.41 -1.85
N LEU A 65 -0.44 -4.14 -2.46
CA LEU A 65 -1.61 -4.66 -1.75
C LEU A 65 -1.17 -5.77 -0.78
N TYR A 66 -1.45 -5.61 0.50
CA TYR A 66 -1.21 -6.62 1.53
C TYR A 66 -2.50 -7.03 2.21
N TYR A 67 -2.82 -8.33 2.15
CA TYR A 67 -4.06 -8.89 2.72
C TYR A 67 -5.31 -8.06 2.35
N PHE A 68 -5.44 -7.74 1.05
CA PHE A 68 -6.56 -6.95 0.50
C PHE A 68 -6.66 -5.52 1.02
N GLY A 69 -5.62 -4.99 1.64
CA GLY A 69 -5.58 -3.64 2.22
C GLY A 69 -4.24 -2.95 2.02
N ILE A 70 -4.12 -1.78 2.65
CA ILE A 70 -2.86 -1.03 2.68
C ILE A 70 -1.87 -1.68 3.66
N PRO A 71 -0.54 -1.58 3.42
CA PRO A 71 0.47 -2.06 4.35
C PRO A 71 0.36 -1.41 5.74
N GLY A 72 0.71 -2.17 6.79
CA GLY A 72 0.62 -1.71 8.17
C GLY A 72 1.33 -0.39 8.46
N GLN A 73 2.53 -0.18 7.89
CA GLN A 73 3.28 1.07 8.05
C GLN A 73 2.53 2.26 7.45
N LEU A 74 1.90 2.08 6.28
CA LEU A 74 1.08 3.12 5.67
C LEU A 74 -0.18 3.38 6.50
N LYS A 75 -0.77 2.34 7.09
CA LYS A 75 -1.91 2.47 7.99
C LYS A 75 -1.55 3.28 9.25
N LEU A 76 -0.37 3.06 9.83
CA LEU A 76 0.14 3.89 10.94
C LEU A 76 0.16 5.38 10.56
N LEU A 77 0.70 5.72 9.39
CA LEU A 77 0.75 7.10 8.92
C LEU A 77 -0.68 7.68 8.76
N ILE A 78 -1.58 6.91 8.15
CA ILE A 78 -2.97 7.36 7.94
C ILE A 78 -3.67 7.58 9.28
N ASP A 79 -3.56 6.67 10.25
CA ASP A 79 -4.18 6.82 11.57
C ASP A 79 -3.64 8.02 12.35
N ARG A 80 -2.40 8.41 12.09
CA ARG A 80 -1.75 9.54 12.74
C ARG A 80 -2.09 10.90 12.11
N GLN A 81 -2.95 10.95 11.06
CA GLN A 81 -3.46 12.18 10.48
C GLN A 81 -4.59 12.82 11.29
N LEU A 82 -5.03 12.21 12.39
CA LEU A 82 -6.11 12.73 13.23
C LEU A 82 -5.93 14.22 13.67
N PRO A 83 -4.72 14.76 13.91
CA PRO A 83 -4.51 16.19 14.16
C PRO A 83 -5.01 17.11 13.05
N MET A 84 -5.11 16.61 11.82
CA MET A 84 -5.57 17.37 10.65
C MET A 84 -7.10 17.52 10.61
N SER A 85 -7.83 16.85 11.50
CA SER A 85 -9.28 16.89 11.59
C SER A 85 -9.74 17.71 12.82
N LEU A 86 -10.96 18.23 12.74
CA LEU A 86 -11.65 18.89 13.87
C LEU A 86 -12.49 17.87 14.64
N PRO A 87 -12.75 18.09 15.95
CA PRO A 87 -13.50 17.16 16.79
C PRO A 87 -15.01 17.16 16.54
N PHE A 88 -15.51 18.02 15.65
CA PHE A 88 -16.93 18.16 15.36
C PHE A 88 -17.39 17.10 14.37
N MET A 89 -18.65 16.69 14.47
CA MET A 89 -19.27 15.83 13.47
C MET A 89 -19.72 16.64 12.26
N THR A 90 -19.62 16.03 11.07
CA THR A 90 -20.23 16.60 9.85
C THR A 90 -21.70 16.22 9.76
N ASP A 91 -22.52 17.06 9.16
CA ASP A 91 -23.97 16.83 9.01
C ASP A 91 -24.30 15.86 7.85
N ASN A 92 -23.31 15.23 7.22
CA ASN A 92 -23.54 14.26 6.16
C ASN A 92 -24.00 12.89 6.71
N VAL A 93 -24.77 12.16 5.91
CA VAL A 93 -25.39 10.86 6.27
C VAL A 93 -24.34 9.82 6.73
N SER A 94 -23.12 9.87 6.19
CA SER A 94 -22.04 8.92 6.55
C SER A 94 -21.28 9.29 7.82
N GLY A 95 -21.53 10.49 8.39
CA GLY A 95 -20.75 11.02 9.50
C GLY A 95 -19.30 11.30 9.10
N GLY A 96 -18.57 11.92 9.98
CA GLY A 96 -17.14 12.21 9.78
C GLY A 96 -16.73 13.44 10.57
N HIS A 97 -15.47 13.80 10.43
CA HIS A 97 -14.89 14.97 11.04
C HIS A 97 -14.38 15.91 9.94
N PRO A 98 -14.74 17.22 9.96
CA PRO A 98 -14.27 18.15 8.94
C PRO A 98 -12.76 18.34 9.06
N SER A 99 -12.13 18.66 7.94
CA SER A 99 -10.71 19.02 7.92
C SER A 99 -10.47 20.29 8.73
N ARG A 100 -9.36 20.35 9.45
CA ARG A 100 -8.87 21.55 10.12
C ARG A 100 -8.28 22.57 9.14
N TYR A 101 -7.85 22.09 7.97
CA TYR A 101 -7.14 22.86 6.96
C TYR A 101 -7.94 22.88 5.65
N ASP A 102 -7.83 23.96 4.89
CA ASP A 102 -8.35 23.96 3.53
C ASP A 102 -7.47 23.07 2.66
N ARG A 103 -8.05 22.00 2.15
CA ARG A 103 -7.42 21.02 1.25
C ARG A 103 -8.23 20.83 -0.02
N SER A 104 -9.12 21.76 -0.32
CA SER A 104 -10.03 21.69 -1.49
C SER A 104 -9.29 21.61 -2.82
N GLY A 105 -8.10 22.21 -2.91
CA GLY A 105 -7.23 22.15 -4.11
C GLY A 105 -6.33 20.91 -4.18
N GLN A 106 -6.25 20.12 -3.10
CA GLN A 106 -5.33 18.98 -3.03
C GLN A 106 -5.90 17.77 -3.75
N ARG A 107 -5.15 17.23 -4.70
CA ARG A 107 -5.54 16.06 -5.49
C ARG A 107 -4.88 14.79 -4.93
N GLN A 108 -5.58 13.66 -5.03
CA GLN A 108 -5.14 12.37 -4.49
C GLN A 108 -4.99 11.35 -5.61
N VAL A 109 -3.92 10.56 -5.56
CA VAL A 109 -3.68 9.44 -6.48
C VAL A 109 -3.31 8.21 -5.66
N VAL A 110 -3.89 7.07 -5.99
CA VAL A 110 -3.54 5.77 -5.39
C VAL A 110 -2.97 4.89 -6.48
N ILE A 111 -1.72 4.46 -6.31
CA ILE A 111 -1.04 3.55 -7.24
C ILE A 111 -0.65 2.30 -6.47
N SER A 112 -1.20 1.16 -6.85
CA SER A 112 -0.91 -0.07 -6.14
C SER A 112 -0.81 -1.27 -7.08
N THR A 113 0.03 -2.22 -6.70
CA THR A 113 0.16 -3.50 -7.39
C THR A 113 -0.18 -4.65 -6.44
N CYS A 114 -0.68 -5.75 -6.99
CA CYS A 114 -0.91 -6.98 -6.25
C CYS A 114 -0.36 -8.20 -7.01
N GLY A 115 -0.10 -9.28 -6.27
CA GLY A 115 0.32 -10.57 -6.81
C GLY A 115 -0.82 -11.41 -7.40
N PHE A 116 -2.05 -10.92 -7.42
CA PHE A 116 -3.19 -11.63 -8.04
C PHE A 116 -3.22 -11.44 -9.56
N TYR A 117 -3.94 -12.32 -10.24
CA TYR A 117 -4.13 -12.23 -11.69
C TYR A 117 -4.73 -10.88 -12.13
N THR A 118 -5.70 -10.38 -11.39
CA THR A 118 -6.40 -9.13 -11.67
C THR A 118 -6.48 -8.25 -10.42
N ALA A 119 -6.59 -6.95 -10.64
CA ALA A 119 -6.92 -6.00 -9.57
C ALA A 119 -8.41 -6.03 -9.21
N GLU A 120 -9.28 -6.43 -10.15
CA GLU A 120 -10.73 -6.45 -9.97
C GLU A 120 -11.16 -7.30 -8.77
N GLY A 121 -11.97 -6.73 -7.88
CA GLY A 121 -12.46 -7.36 -6.65
C GLY A 121 -11.43 -7.51 -5.53
N ASN A 122 -10.15 -7.17 -5.78
CA ASN A 122 -9.10 -7.30 -4.78
C ASN A 122 -8.82 -5.99 -4.01
N TYR A 123 -9.32 -4.85 -4.50
CA TYR A 123 -9.08 -3.52 -3.94
C TYR A 123 -10.29 -2.91 -3.25
N ASP A 124 -11.40 -3.62 -3.09
CA ASP A 124 -12.65 -3.10 -2.53
C ASP A 124 -12.45 -2.46 -1.14
N ALA A 125 -11.62 -3.07 -0.30
CA ALA A 125 -11.31 -2.51 1.02
C ALA A 125 -10.46 -1.23 0.94
N VAL A 126 -9.54 -1.15 -0.03
CA VAL A 126 -8.75 0.06 -0.30
C VAL A 126 -9.65 1.17 -0.81
N ASP A 127 -10.52 0.87 -1.77
CA ASP A 127 -11.47 1.84 -2.32
C ASP A 127 -12.45 2.33 -1.26
N ALA A 128 -12.97 1.44 -0.42
CA ALA A 128 -13.83 1.81 0.71
C ALA A 128 -13.10 2.77 1.66
N GLN A 129 -11.82 2.52 1.96
CA GLN A 129 -11.03 3.40 2.83
C GLN A 129 -10.76 4.76 2.17
N PHE A 130 -10.25 4.77 0.93
CA PHE A 130 -9.90 6.03 0.25
C PHE A 130 -11.13 6.86 -0.10
N SER A 131 -12.27 6.24 -0.43
CA SER A 131 -13.55 6.94 -0.59
C SER A 131 -14.01 7.65 0.69
N ARG A 132 -13.68 7.10 1.88
CA ARG A 132 -13.95 7.78 3.15
C ARG A 132 -12.97 8.92 3.45
N LEU A 133 -11.71 8.78 3.03
CA LEU A 133 -10.66 9.77 3.27
C LEU A 133 -10.76 10.96 2.31
N CYS A 134 -11.11 10.72 1.05
CA CYS A 134 -11.02 11.69 -0.03
C CYS A 134 -12.38 12.08 -0.63
N GLY A 135 -13.45 11.34 -0.32
CA GLY A 135 -14.72 11.38 -1.06
C GLY A 135 -14.76 10.32 -2.17
N ALA A 136 -15.96 9.95 -2.62
CA ALA A 136 -16.15 8.84 -3.58
C ALA A 136 -15.36 9.06 -4.89
N ASP A 137 -15.33 10.29 -5.39
CA ASP A 137 -14.63 10.67 -6.61
C ASP A 137 -13.37 11.53 -6.32
N GLY A 138 -12.90 11.51 -5.08
CA GLY A 138 -11.85 12.41 -4.59
C GLY A 138 -10.43 11.93 -4.86
N TYR A 139 -10.23 10.80 -5.55
CA TYR A 139 -8.92 10.28 -5.88
C TYR A 139 -8.90 9.56 -7.24
N THR A 140 -7.73 9.49 -7.83
CA THR A 140 -7.47 8.70 -9.04
C THR A 140 -6.80 7.38 -8.64
N ALA A 141 -7.39 6.23 -9.00
CA ALA A 141 -6.84 4.93 -8.71
C ALA A 141 -6.17 4.29 -9.94
N ILE A 142 -4.99 3.72 -9.74
CA ILE A 142 -4.26 2.90 -10.71
C ILE A 142 -3.87 1.61 -10.00
N TYR A 143 -4.60 0.54 -10.29
CA TYR A 143 -4.36 -0.78 -9.70
C TYR A 143 -3.89 -1.76 -10.76
N CYS A 144 -2.79 -2.44 -10.47
CA CYS A 144 -2.21 -3.42 -11.38
C CYS A 144 -2.14 -4.79 -10.72
N GLY A 145 -2.76 -5.79 -11.33
CA GLY A 145 -2.53 -7.19 -11.02
C GLY A 145 -1.17 -7.64 -11.53
N GLN A 146 -0.74 -8.87 -11.17
CA GLN A 146 0.49 -9.47 -11.65
C GLN A 146 1.75 -8.64 -11.33
N GLY A 147 1.72 -7.87 -10.24
CA GLY A 147 2.74 -6.86 -9.89
C GLY A 147 4.15 -7.41 -9.74
N GLU A 148 4.32 -8.67 -9.41
CA GLU A 148 5.61 -9.32 -9.24
C GLU A 148 6.38 -9.47 -10.56
N LEU A 149 5.67 -9.46 -11.69
CA LEU A 149 6.28 -9.58 -13.02
C LEU A 149 7.19 -8.39 -13.38
N PHE A 150 6.98 -7.23 -12.75
CA PHE A 150 7.85 -6.06 -12.95
C PHE A 150 9.29 -6.28 -12.45
N ARG A 151 9.54 -7.31 -11.65
CA ARG A 151 10.89 -7.66 -11.18
C ARG A 151 11.64 -8.59 -12.11
N ILE A 152 10.99 -9.11 -13.15
CA ILE A 152 11.54 -10.12 -14.06
C ILE A 152 12.09 -9.42 -15.32
N PRO A 153 13.44 -9.35 -15.49
CA PRO A 153 14.04 -8.62 -16.59
C PRO A 153 13.62 -9.12 -17.98
N GLU A 154 13.37 -10.41 -18.12
CA GLU A 154 12.97 -11.06 -19.37
C GLU A 154 11.57 -10.64 -19.84
N LEU A 155 10.75 -10.09 -18.94
CA LEU A 155 9.39 -9.64 -19.21
C LEU A 155 9.29 -8.13 -19.47
N ARG A 156 10.42 -7.41 -19.50
CA ARG A 156 10.47 -5.94 -19.63
C ARG A 156 9.67 -5.42 -20.81
N GLN A 157 9.73 -6.06 -21.96
CA GLN A 157 8.96 -5.61 -23.13
C GLN A 157 7.47 -5.47 -22.80
N ARG A 158 6.93 -6.39 -22.01
CA ARG A 158 5.50 -6.40 -21.64
C ARG A 158 5.21 -5.40 -20.50
N THR A 159 6.06 -5.38 -19.50
CA THR A 159 5.92 -4.47 -18.35
C THR A 159 6.17 -3.03 -18.75
N ASP A 160 7.12 -2.74 -19.61
CA ASP A 160 7.39 -1.39 -20.12
C ASP A 160 6.21 -0.86 -20.95
N ALA A 161 5.59 -1.73 -21.79
CA ALA A 161 4.37 -1.35 -22.51
C ALA A 161 3.24 -0.93 -21.55
N TYR A 162 3.06 -1.62 -20.42
CA TYR A 162 2.12 -1.21 -19.39
C TYR A 162 2.54 0.12 -18.72
N LEU A 163 3.83 0.29 -18.43
CA LEU A 163 4.34 1.53 -17.81
C LEU A 163 4.15 2.76 -18.71
N GLU A 164 4.12 2.60 -20.05
CA GLU A 164 3.76 3.70 -20.95
C GLU A 164 2.29 4.14 -20.76
N HIS A 165 1.36 3.22 -20.44
CA HIS A 165 0.00 3.60 -20.07
C HIS A 165 -0.02 4.33 -18.72
N VAL A 166 0.78 3.90 -17.73
CA VAL A 166 0.92 4.60 -16.45
C VAL A 166 1.50 6.02 -16.64
N LYS A 167 2.46 6.17 -17.54
CA LYS A 167 3.05 7.46 -17.90
C LYS A 167 2.01 8.37 -18.58
N ARG A 168 1.24 7.81 -19.54
CA ARG A 168 0.12 8.53 -20.18
C ARG A 168 -0.91 9.00 -19.14
N ALA A 169 -1.27 8.14 -18.18
CA ALA A 169 -2.17 8.52 -17.10
C ALA A 169 -1.65 9.71 -16.28
N GLY A 170 -0.33 9.77 -16.03
CA GLY A 170 0.28 10.92 -15.35
C GLY A 170 0.16 12.22 -16.14
N ALA A 171 0.36 12.16 -17.45
CA ALA A 171 0.20 13.32 -18.33
C ALA A 171 -1.26 13.79 -18.44
N GLU A 172 -2.20 12.85 -18.50
CA GLU A 172 -3.64 13.15 -18.55
C GLU A 172 -4.12 13.70 -17.19
N PHE A 173 -3.67 13.12 -16.09
CA PHE A 173 -3.95 13.64 -14.74
C PHE A 173 -3.50 15.09 -14.60
N ALA A 174 -2.32 15.44 -15.10
CA ALA A 174 -1.84 16.84 -15.07
C ALA A 174 -2.74 17.79 -15.86
N ARG A 175 -3.44 17.31 -16.91
CA ARG A 175 -4.42 18.10 -17.70
C ARG A 175 -5.83 18.13 -17.10
N GLY A 176 -6.06 17.42 -16.01
CA GLY A 176 -7.36 17.37 -15.33
C GLY A 176 -7.73 15.96 -14.85
N ALA A 177 -7.92 15.00 -15.74
CA ALA A 177 -8.35 13.66 -15.39
C ALA A 177 -7.76 12.61 -16.35
N VAL A 178 -7.58 11.40 -15.86
CA VAL A 178 -7.24 10.23 -16.68
C VAL A 178 -8.43 9.87 -17.57
N THR A 179 -8.17 9.67 -18.85
CA THR A 179 -9.22 9.32 -19.82
C THR A 179 -9.68 7.88 -19.61
N GLU A 180 -10.93 7.58 -20.01
CA GLU A 180 -11.44 6.20 -19.94
C GLU A 180 -10.65 5.25 -20.84
N GLU A 181 -10.14 5.71 -21.95
CA GLU A 181 -9.25 4.91 -22.81
C GLU A 181 -8.01 4.44 -22.07
N THR A 182 -7.32 5.37 -21.38
CA THR A 182 -6.14 5.04 -20.57
C THR A 182 -6.50 4.18 -19.36
N ALA A 183 -7.61 4.47 -18.70
CA ALA A 183 -8.09 3.66 -17.58
C ALA A 183 -8.42 2.22 -18.02
N CYS A 184 -9.05 2.03 -19.18
CA CYS A 184 -9.30 0.70 -19.76
C CYS A 184 -7.99 -0.04 -20.06
N ALA A 185 -6.99 0.64 -20.62
CA ALA A 185 -5.69 0.04 -20.91
C ALA A 185 -4.99 -0.41 -19.61
N LEU A 186 -5.07 0.38 -18.54
CA LEU A 186 -4.50 0.07 -17.23
C LEU A 186 -5.19 -1.10 -16.51
N ARG A 187 -6.44 -1.39 -16.83
CA ARG A 187 -7.16 -2.56 -16.30
C ARG A 187 -6.82 -3.88 -17.02
N GLN A 188 -6.13 -3.80 -18.17
CA GLN A 188 -5.77 -5.03 -18.89
C GLN A 188 -4.69 -5.82 -18.16
N PRO A 189 -4.82 -7.14 -18.04
CA PRO A 189 -3.77 -7.97 -17.43
C PRO A 189 -2.51 -8.00 -18.30
N LEU A 190 -1.34 -8.09 -17.66
CA LEU A 190 -0.06 -8.19 -18.36
C LEU A 190 0.02 -9.48 -19.19
N PHE A 191 -0.46 -10.59 -18.67
CA PHE A 191 -0.51 -11.89 -19.34
C PHE A 191 -1.88 -12.55 -19.16
N PRO A 192 -2.28 -13.44 -20.09
CA PRO A 192 -3.48 -14.25 -19.92
C PRO A 192 -3.41 -15.09 -18.64
N ARG A 193 -4.57 -15.36 -18.03
CA ARG A 193 -4.69 -16.02 -16.73
C ARG A 193 -3.89 -17.32 -16.62
N ALA A 194 -4.07 -18.22 -17.57
CA ALA A 194 -3.39 -19.53 -17.53
C ALA A 194 -1.86 -19.40 -17.58
N VAL A 195 -1.33 -18.44 -18.35
CA VAL A 195 0.12 -18.17 -18.42
C VAL A 195 0.62 -17.60 -17.13
N PHE A 196 -0.08 -16.62 -16.55
CA PHE A 196 0.29 -16.01 -15.27
C PHE A 196 0.28 -17.04 -14.15
N GLU A 197 -0.78 -17.83 -14.00
CA GLU A 197 -0.90 -18.83 -12.93
C GLU A 197 0.22 -19.88 -13.04
N GLN A 198 0.55 -20.31 -14.25
CA GLN A 198 1.67 -21.24 -14.46
C GLN A 198 3.02 -20.63 -14.07
N MET A 199 3.28 -19.37 -14.43
CA MET A 199 4.51 -18.67 -14.03
C MET A 199 4.55 -18.46 -12.51
N ALA A 200 3.45 -18.05 -11.90
CA ALA A 200 3.35 -17.81 -10.46
C ALA A 200 3.60 -19.11 -9.67
N ASP A 201 2.93 -20.20 -10.01
CA ASP A 201 3.13 -21.51 -9.37
C ASP A 201 4.59 -21.98 -9.49
N ALA A 202 5.18 -21.83 -10.68
CA ALA A 202 6.57 -22.22 -10.91
C ALA A 202 7.59 -21.36 -10.14
N SER A 203 7.28 -20.10 -9.89
CA SER A 203 8.19 -19.16 -9.21
C SER A 203 8.47 -19.53 -7.75
N TRP A 204 7.55 -20.24 -7.09
CA TRP A 204 7.69 -20.65 -5.71
C TRP A 204 8.60 -21.89 -5.52
N GLY A 205 8.90 -22.62 -6.61
CA GLY A 205 9.68 -23.84 -6.53
C GLY A 205 9.01 -24.98 -5.73
N VAL A 206 7.71 -24.85 -5.48
CA VAL A 206 6.89 -25.82 -4.73
C VAL A 206 5.89 -26.45 -5.68
N ARG A 207 5.83 -27.79 -5.72
CA ARG A 207 4.80 -28.49 -6.49
C ARG A 207 3.52 -28.61 -5.66
N ARG A 208 2.36 -28.51 -6.32
CA ARG A 208 1.05 -28.61 -5.64
C ARG A 208 0.86 -29.91 -4.87
N GLU A 209 1.43 -30.99 -5.38
CA GLU A 209 1.42 -32.31 -4.74
C GLU A 209 2.29 -32.40 -3.47
N ASP A 210 3.30 -31.52 -3.36
CA ASP A 210 4.22 -31.49 -2.21
C ASP A 210 3.67 -30.62 -1.06
N THR A 211 2.54 -29.90 -1.28
CA THR A 211 1.90 -29.13 -0.22
C THR A 211 1.24 -30.08 0.77
N ALA A 212 1.73 -30.08 2.00
CA ALA A 212 1.14 -30.87 3.09
C ALA A 212 -0.35 -30.53 3.23
N LYS A 213 -1.21 -31.55 3.26
CA LYS A 213 -2.63 -31.35 3.54
C LYS A 213 -2.77 -30.61 4.88
N PRO A 214 -3.65 -29.61 4.98
CA PRO A 214 -3.95 -28.99 6.26
C PRO A 214 -4.26 -30.07 7.30
N GLY A 215 -3.51 -30.12 8.41
CA GLY A 215 -3.69 -31.11 9.47
C GLY A 215 -2.67 -32.26 9.53
N THR A 216 -1.76 -32.40 8.57
CA THR A 216 -0.68 -33.42 8.63
C THR A 216 0.62 -32.94 9.28
N LEU A 217 0.69 -31.70 9.72
CA LEU A 217 1.77 -31.27 10.61
C LEU A 217 1.59 -31.95 11.97
N GLN A 218 2.29 -33.08 12.17
CA GLN A 218 2.50 -33.60 13.51
C GLN A 218 3.34 -32.58 14.27
N THR A 219 2.66 -31.70 14.97
CA THR A 219 3.29 -30.80 15.92
C THR A 219 3.88 -31.67 17.04
N ALA A 220 5.19 -31.92 17.00
CA ALA A 220 5.90 -32.05 18.26
C ALA A 220 5.42 -30.88 19.13
N LYS A 221 5.31 -31.05 20.45
CA LYS A 221 4.83 -30.04 21.42
C LYS A 221 5.71 -28.76 21.42
N LEU A 222 5.80 -28.11 20.27
CA LEU A 222 6.39 -26.79 20.12
C LEU A 222 5.29 -25.78 20.42
N SER A 223 5.64 -24.67 21.05
CA SER A 223 4.69 -23.57 21.15
C SER A 223 4.21 -23.19 19.74
N PRO A 224 2.98 -22.71 19.56
CA PRO A 224 2.48 -22.28 18.25
C PRO A 224 3.40 -21.26 17.59
N ALA A 225 4.00 -20.35 18.37
CA ALA A 225 4.93 -19.35 17.90
C ALA A 225 6.22 -19.98 17.35
N LEU A 226 6.85 -20.91 18.09
CA LEU A 226 8.07 -21.58 17.63
C LEU A 226 7.81 -22.49 16.42
N ALA A 227 6.64 -23.14 16.35
CA ALA A 227 6.25 -23.94 15.20
C ALA A 227 6.12 -23.07 13.94
N PHE A 228 5.49 -21.90 14.05
CA PHE A 228 5.34 -20.93 12.97
C PHE A 228 6.71 -20.41 12.50
N THR A 229 7.56 -19.97 13.42
CA THR A 229 8.90 -19.44 13.10
C THR A 229 9.79 -20.48 12.42
N ARG A 230 9.76 -21.75 12.86
CA ARG A 230 10.48 -22.84 12.20
C ARG A 230 9.95 -23.16 10.82
N GLN A 231 8.64 -23.09 10.62
CA GLN A 231 8.02 -23.26 9.30
C GLN A 231 8.46 -22.15 8.34
N MET A 232 8.52 -20.92 8.80
CA MET A 232 9.03 -19.80 8.00
C MET A 232 10.50 -20.00 7.60
N ALA A 233 11.34 -20.44 8.55
CA ALA A 233 12.76 -20.73 8.28
C ALA A 233 12.93 -21.88 7.26
N ALA A 234 12.06 -22.88 7.30
CA ALA A 234 12.09 -24.02 6.36
C ALA A 234 11.62 -23.63 4.93
N LEU A 235 10.81 -22.57 4.80
CA LEU A 235 10.35 -22.03 3.51
C LEU A 235 11.34 -21.03 2.93
N TYR A 236 12.37 -20.62 3.68
CA TYR A 236 13.38 -19.70 3.20
C TYR A 236 14.23 -20.36 2.10
N ASN A 237 14.25 -19.74 0.93
CA ASN A 237 15.11 -20.17 -0.17
C ASN A 237 16.38 -19.31 -0.21
N PRO A 238 17.56 -19.84 0.20
CA PRO A 238 18.81 -19.10 0.21
C PRO A 238 19.21 -18.57 -1.19
N ALA A 239 18.76 -19.23 -2.26
CA ALA A 239 19.08 -18.82 -3.63
C ALA A 239 18.37 -17.52 -4.07
N SER A 240 17.32 -17.11 -3.36
CA SER A 240 16.65 -15.82 -3.59
C SER A 240 17.21 -14.68 -2.75
N TRP A 241 18.24 -14.93 -1.95
CA TRP A 241 18.86 -13.92 -1.10
C TRP A 241 19.68 -12.92 -1.95
N ASN A 242 19.42 -11.64 -1.73
CA ASN A 242 20.03 -10.56 -2.51
C ASN A 242 21.26 -9.91 -1.84
N GLY A 243 21.85 -10.56 -0.83
CA GLY A 243 23.03 -10.07 -0.12
C GLY A 243 22.75 -9.06 1.01
N GLN A 244 21.48 -8.85 1.36
CA GLN A 244 21.10 -8.03 2.52
C GLN A 244 20.60 -8.91 3.65
N ASP A 245 21.23 -8.83 4.81
CA ASP A 245 20.77 -9.51 6.02
C ASP A 245 19.55 -8.77 6.58
N HIS A 246 18.42 -9.46 6.62
CA HIS A 246 17.22 -9.00 7.30
C HIS A 246 17.04 -9.86 8.54
N VAL A 247 17.18 -9.26 9.72
CA VAL A 247 16.78 -9.89 10.98
C VAL A 247 15.33 -9.53 11.22
N LEU A 248 14.46 -10.54 11.24
CA LEU A 248 13.07 -10.40 11.57
C LEU A 248 12.83 -11.01 12.94
N GLU A 249 12.48 -10.17 13.91
CA GLU A 249 12.11 -10.59 15.26
C GLU A 249 10.59 -10.54 15.40
N PHE A 250 9.98 -11.68 15.73
CA PHE A 250 8.57 -11.77 16.04
C PHE A 250 8.38 -11.83 17.55
N PHE A 251 7.71 -10.83 18.10
CA PHE A 251 7.30 -10.82 19.49
C PHE A 251 5.81 -11.16 19.60
N TYR A 252 5.53 -12.32 20.14
CA TYR A 252 4.16 -12.80 20.37
C TYR A 252 3.71 -12.36 21.76
N THR A 253 2.95 -11.28 21.83
CA THR A 253 2.54 -10.64 23.10
C THR A 253 1.63 -11.50 23.96
N ASP A 254 0.90 -12.41 23.35
CA ASP A 254 0.03 -13.38 24.00
C ASP A 254 0.79 -14.61 24.56
N ALA A 255 1.91 -14.96 23.95
CA ALA A 255 2.76 -16.06 24.38
C ALA A 255 3.95 -15.61 25.24
N GLY A 256 4.33 -14.33 25.21
CA GLY A 256 5.52 -13.81 25.89
C GLY A 256 6.83 -14.37 25.34
N GLU A 257 6.83 -14.81 24.08
CA GLU A 257 7.96 -15.49 23.43
C GLU A 257 8.54 -14.62 22.31
N THR A 258 9.87 -14.64 22.17
CA THR A 258 10.63 -13.95 21.11
C THR A 258 11.43 -14.98 20.30
N TYR A 259 11.40 -14.91 18.97
CA TYR A 259 12.11 -15.83 18.06
C TYR A 259 12.75 -15.09 16.89
#